data_f60fef266effb9cbedf578a3ebca3a4b
#
_entry.id   f60fef266effb9cbedf578a3ebca3a4b
#
_cell.length_a   1.000
_cell.length_b   1.000
_cell.length_c   1.000
_cell.angle_alpha   90.00
_cell.angle_beta   90.00
_cell.angle_gamma   90.00
#
_symmetry.space_group_name_H-M   'P 1'
#
loop_
_entity.id
_entity.type
_entity.pdbx_description
1 polymer ?
#
loop_
_entity_poly.entity_id
_entity_poly.type
_entity_poly.pdbx_seq_one_letter_code
_entity_poly.pdbx_strand_id
1 'polypeptide(L)'
;MVSVATVVVLSLVTFTVGYLAYSRYLAQFVELDDENETPAHKYNDGQEYVPSKKPVLLGHHYSSIAGGAPIVGPITAGAAFGWLPAVLWIAIGNPLFGAVHDFMSLSSSVRHEGKSIGYIIGEYVGDRGKDML
;
A
#
# COMPACT_ATOMS: atom_id res chain seq x y z
N MET A 1 23.84 12.96 21.06
CA MET A 1 23.55 11.78 20.23
C MET A 1 22.06 11.49 20.36
N VAL A 2 21.38 11.28 19.25
CA VAL A 2 19.96 10.88 19.25
C VAL A 2 19.87 9.42 19.69
N SER A 3 19.00 9.10 20.67
CA SER A 3 18.85 7.72 21.13
C SER A 3 18.00 6.90 20.15
N VAL A 4 18.21 5.60 20.10
CA VAL A 4 17.39 4.69 19.29
C VAL A 4 15.91 4.79 19.71
N ALA A 5 15.66 4.90 21.01
CA ALA A 5 14.30 5.07 21.52
C ALA A 5 13.61 6.33 20.97
N THR A 6 14.34 7.44 20.87
CA THR A 6 13.82 8.69 20.28
C THR A 6 13.43 8.48 18.81
N VAL A 7 14.27 7.79 18.03
CA VAL A 7 13.98 7.49 16.61
C VAL A 7 12.75 6.63 16.49
N VAL A 8 12.62 5.58 17.31
CA VAL A 8 11.44 4.69 17.30
C VAL A 8 10.17 5.48 17.64
N VAL A 9 10.20 6.28 18.70
CA VAL A 9 9.01 7.08 19.11
C VAL A 9 8.60 8.06 18.01
N LEU A 10 9.55 8.79 17.43
CA LEU A 10 9.25 9.73 16.34
C LEU A 10 8.69 9.02 15.11
N SER A 11 9.21 7.85 14.75
CA SER A 11 8.68 7.05 13.63
C SER A 11 7.25 6.58 13.91
N LEU A 12 6.97 6.09 15.11
CA LEU A 12 5.62 5.69 15.50
C LEU A 12 4.64 6.86 15.48
N VAL A 13 5.04 8.03 15.95
CA VAL A 13 4.22 9.26 15.86
C VAL A 13 3.95 9.61 14.41
N THR A 14 4.97 9.60 13.55
CA THR A 14 4.81 9.89 12.12
C THR A 14 3.86 8.92 11.44
N PHE A 15 3.98 7.62 11.71
CA PHE A 15 3.07 6.62 11.14
C PHE A 15 1.65 6.76 11.67
N THR A 16 1.48 7.08 12.96
CA THR A 16 0.16 7.31 13.54
C THR A 16 -0.52 8.54 12.93
N VAL A 17 0.21 9.64 12.76
CA VAL A 17 -0.29 10.85 12.10
C VAL A 17 -0.60 10.56 10.63
N GLY A 18 0.28 9.86 9.94
CA GLY A 18 0.06 9.40 8.56
C GLY A 18 -1.22 8.58 8.43
N TYR A 19 -1.41 7.61 9.32
CA TYR A 19 -2.61 6.80 9.33
C TYR A 19 -3.89 7.61 9.63
N LEU A 20 -3.88 8.47 10.63
CA LEU A 20 -5.09 9.20 11.05
C LEU A 20 -5.46 10.38 10.13
N ALA A 21 -4.47 11.09 9.60
CA ALA A 21 -4.69 12.29 8.81
C ALA A 21 -4.59 12.03 7.31
N TYR A 22 -3.49 11.39 6.87
CA TYR A 22 -3.22 11.22 5.46
C TYR A 22 -4.09 10.16 4.80
N SER A 23 -4.44 9.08 5.51
CA SER A 23 -5.39 8.08 4.99
C SER A 23 -6.77 8.68 4.74
N ARG A 24 -7.23 9.58 5.62
CA ARG A 24 -8.51 10.30 5.42
C ARG A 24 -8.45 11.24 4.21
N TYR A 25 -7.31 11.90 4.02
CA TYR A 25 -7.09 12.74 2.84
C TYR A 25 -7.14 11.89 1.56
N LEU A 26 -6.45 10.75 1.52
CA LEU A 26 -6.48 9.84 0.37
C LEU A 26 -7.88 9.27 0.11
N ALA A 27 -8.62 8.94 1.16
CA ALA A 27 -9.97 8.40 1.05
C ALA A 27 -10.95 9.32 0.32
N GLN A 28 -10.73 10.64 0.35
CA GLN A 28 -11.56 11.62 -0.36
C GLN A 28 -11.48 11.49 -1.89
N PHE A 29 -10.37 10.95 -2.41
CA PHE A 29 -10.19 10.76 -3.86
C PHE A 29 -10.78 9.44 -4.38
N VAL A 30 -11.21 8.57 -3.50
CA VAL A 30 -11.59 7.19 -3.86
C VAL A 30 -13.07 6.93 -3.64
N GLU A 31 -13.87 7.90 -3.18
CA GLU A 31 -15.31 7.74 -2.97
C GLU A 31 -15.65 6.36 -2.35
N LEU A 32 -15.07 6.11 -1.19
CA LEU A 32 -15.32 4.85 -0.48
C LEU A 32 -16.78 4.80 -0.04
N ASP A 33 -17.45 3.74 -0.40
CA ASP A 33 -18.83 3.47 -0.02
C ASP A 33 -18.91 2.06 0.56
N ASP A 34 -19.23 1.98 1.85
CA ASP A 34 -19.32 0.72 2.58
C ASP A 34 -20.57 -0.11 2.17
N GLU A 35 -21.52 0.49 1.46
CA GLU A 35 -22.71 -0.20 0.94
C GLU A 35 -22.42 -0.94 -0.37
N ASN A 36 -21.34 -0.62 -1.05
CA ASN A 36 -20.94 -1.29 -2.28
C ASN A 36 -20.35 -2.67 -2.00
N GLU A 37 -20.95 -3.68 -2.60
CA GLU A 37 -20.42 -5.04 -2.53
C GLU A 37 -19.06 -5.15 -3.25
N THR A 38 -18.10 -5.75 -2.56
CA THR A 38 -16.81 -6.04 -3.18
C THR A 38 -16.93 -7.15 -4.23
N PRO A 39 -16.04 -7.21 -5.24
CA PRO A 39 -16.08 -8.24 -6.28
C PRO A 39 -16.14 -9.68 -5.74
N ALA A 40 -15.45 -9.95 -4.65
CA ALA A 40 -15.47 -11.27 -4.02
C ALA A 40 -16.84 -11.68 -3.47
N HIS A 41 -17.70 -10.73 -3.08
CA HIS A 41 -19.08 -11.01 -2.68
C HIS A 41 -20.02 -11.05 -3.88
N LYS A 42 -19.90 -10.07 -4.77
CA LYS A 42 -20.76 -9.90 -5.95
C LYS A 42 -20.64 -11.06 -6.95
N TYR A 43 -19.41 -11.54 -7.19
CA TYR A 43 -19.12 -12.58 -8.18
C TYR A 43 -18.70 -13.92 -7.54
N ASN A 44 -19.06 -14.16 -6.29
CA ASN A 44 -18.65 -15.35 -5.54
C ASN A 44 -18.97 -16.65 -6.30
N ASP A 45 -17.95 -17.30 -6.80
CA ASP A 45 -18.01 -18.58 -7.52
C ASP A 45 -17.38 -19.73 -6.73
N GLY A 46 -16.84 -19.46 -5.56
CA GLY A 46 -16.15 -20.42 -4.71
C GLY A 46 -14.77 -20.86 -5.20
N GLN A 47 -14.25 -20.26 -6.26
CA GLN A 47 -12.95 -20.57 -6.87
C GLN A 47 -12.08 -19.32 -7.05
N GLU A 48 -12.47 -18.39 -7.92
CA GLU A 48 -11.72 -17.15 -8.19
C GLU A 48 -12.16 -16.02 -7.27
N TYR A 49 -13.46 -15.90 -7.03
CA TYR A 49 -14.04 -14.87 -6.17
C TYR A 49 -14.54 -15.49 -4.86
N VAL A 50 -13.69 -15.50 -3.87
CA VAL A 50 -14.00 -16.07 -2.55
C VAL A 50 -13.85 -15.01 -1.46
N PRO A 51 -14.93 -14.66 -0.74
CA PRO A 51 -14.86 -13.73 0.37
C PRO A 51 -13.94 -14.26 1.48
N SER A 52 -12.93 -13.50 1.83
CA SER A 52 -11.96 -13.85 2.87
C SER A 52 -12.18 -13.04 4.14
N LYS A 53 -11.82 -13.62 5.29
CA LYS A 53 -11.91 -12.92 6.58
C LYS A 53 -10.88 -11.78 6.64
N LYS A 54 -11.27 -10.65 7.24
CA LYS A 54 -10.39 -9.45 7.38
C LYS A 54 -8.97 -9.76 7.90
N PRO A 55 -8.76 -10.59 8.95
CA PRO A 55 -7.41 -10.91 9.41
C PRO A 55 -6.56 -11.67 8.37
N VAL A 56 -7.19 -12.52 7.56
CA VAL A 56 -6.50 -13.27 6.49
C VAL A 56 -6.05 -12.33 5.39
N LEU A 57 -6.94 -11.40 4.95
CA LEU A 57 -6.59 -10.38 3.95
C LEU A 57 -5.47 -9.47 4.45
N LEU A 58 -5.54 -9.02 5.71
CA LEU A 58 -4.50 -8.20 6.32
C LEU A 58 -3.16 -8.94 6.37
N GLY A 59 -3.16 -10.19 6.79
CA GLY A 59 -1.95 -11.01 6.86
C GLY A 59 -1.33 -11.27 5.48
N HIS A 60 -2.15 -11.54 4.48
CA HIS A 60 -1.69 -11.72 3.11
C HIS A 60 -1.10 -10.42 2.54
N HIS A 61 -1.79 -9.30 2.71
CA HIS A 61 -1.33 -7.99 2.26
C HIS A 61 0.00 -7.61 2.93
N TYR A 62 0.09 -7.78 4.26
CA TYR A 62 1.33 -7.55 5.00
C TYR A 62 2.49 -8.41 4.49
N SER A 63 2.28 -9.71 4.29
CA SER A 63 3.35 -10.60 3.83
C SER A 63 3.80 -10.30 2.39
N SER A 64 2.91 -9.78 1.56
CA SER A 64 3.24 -9.36 0.19
C SER A 64 4.08 -8.09 0.17
N ILE A 65 3.81 -7.14 1.07
CA ILE A 65 4.57 -5.88 1.18
C ILE A 65 5.90 -6.10 1.92
N ALA A 66 5.91 -6.86 3.02
CA ALA A 66 7.10 -7.12 3.84
C ALA A 66 8.04 -8.17 3.22
N GLY A 67 8.24 -8.12 1.91
CA GLY A 67 9.17 -8.99 1.20
C GLY A 67 10.64 -8.64 1.44
N GLY A 68 11.54 -9.37 0.78
CA GLY A 68 12.99 -9.21 0.97
C GLY A 68 13.51 -7.81 0.65
N ALA A 69 13.05 -7.20 -0.44
CA ALA A 69 13.51 -5.88 -0.87
C ALA A 69 13.15 -4.75 0.12
N PRO A 70 11.93 -4.64 0.67
CA PRO A 70 11.59 -3.68 1.70
C PRO A 70 12.38 -3.82 3.01
N ILE A 71 12.90 -4.99 3.30
CA ILE A 71 13.75 -5.22 4.49
C ILE A 71 15.21 -4.90 4.19
N VAL A 72 15.75 -5.44 3.10
CA VAL A 72 17.17 -5.30 2.74
C VAL A 72 17.49 -3.87 2.28
N GLY A 73 16.57 -3.22 1.56
CA GLY A 73 16.75 -1.87 1.03
C GLY A 73 17.14 -0.84 2.09
N PRO A 74 16.36 -0.67 3.17
CA PRO A 74 16.71 0.24 4.26
C PRO A 74 18.02 -0.10 4.97
N ILE A 75 18.35 -1.38 5.12
CA ILE A 75 19.63 -1.82 5.72
C ILE A 75 20.80 -1.38 4.83
N THR A 76 20.70 -1.63 3.54
CA THR A 76 21.70 -1.24 2.55
C THR A 76 21.85 0.28 2.47
N ALA A 77 20.73 1.00 2.44
CA ALA A 77 20.73 2.46 2.46
C ALA A 77 21.37 3.04 3.73
N GLY A 78 21.05 2.44 4.89
CA GLY A 78 21.64 2.82 6.16
C GLY A 78 23.14 2.59 6.21
N ALA A 79 23.63 1.49 5.63
CA ALA A 79 25.07 1.19 5.52
C ALA A 79 25.79 2.13 4.55
N ALA A 80 25.17 2.51 3.44
CA ALA A 80 25.79 3.34 2.40
C ALA A 80 25.73 4.85 2.71
N PHE A 81 24.62 5.35 3.24
CA PHE A 81 24.35 6.78 3.40
C PHE A 81 24.20 7.21 4.86
N GLY A 82 24.27 6.27 5.80
CA GLY A 82 24.04 6.51 7.22
C GLY A 82 22.57 6.36 7.62
N TRP A 83 22.36 6.29 8.93
CA TRP A 83 21.05 5.98 9.52
C TRP A 83 19.99 7.08 9.29
N LEU A 84 20.38 8.36 9.27
CA LEU A 84 19.44 9.47 9.20
C LEU A 84 18.68 9.54 7.86
N PRO A 85 19.34 9.51 6.68
CA PRO A 85 18.64 9.43 5.41
C PRO A 85 17.73 8.21 5.29
N ALA A 86 18.16 7.05 5.78
CA ALA A 86 17.36 5.84 5.77
C ALA A 86 16.08 5.98 6.63
N VAL A 87 16.20 6.50 7.84
CA VAL A 87 15.05 6.75 8.73
C VAL A 87 14.09 7.79 8.17
N LEU A 88 14.60 8.89 7.62
CA LEU A 88 13.76 9.91 6.97
C LEU A 88 13.00 9.33 5.78
N TRP A 89 13.65 8.52 4.96
CA TRP A 89 12.99 7.83 3.85
C TRP A 89 11.88 6.89 4.33
N ILE A 90 12.13 6.10 5.37
CA ILE A 90 11.12 5.21 5.93
C ILE A 90 9.97 6.01 6.56
N ALA A 91 10.27 7.01 7.38
CA ALA A 91 9.26 7.75 8.13
C ALA A 91 8.37 8.64 7.24
N ILE A 92 8.91 9.17 6.17
CA ILE A 92 8.23 10.11 5.26
C ILE A 92 7.85 9.42 3.95
N GLY A 93 8.78 8.68 3.35
CA GLY A 93 8.60 8.03 2.06
C GLY A 93 7.51 6.97 2.07
N ASN A 94 7.47 6.11 3.09
CA ASN A 94 6.43 5.08 3.17
C ASN A 94 5.01 5.66 3.28
N PRO A 95 4.70 6.62 4.16
CA PRO A 95 3.37 7.23 4.18
C PRO A 95 3.02 7.97 2.88
N LEU A 96 3.95 8.75 2.33
CA LEU A 96 3.65 9.60 1.19
C LEU A 96 3.59 8.84 -0.14
N PHE A 97 4.48 7.89 -0.37
CA PHE A 97 4.55 7.15 -1.64
C PHE A 97 4.00 5.74 -1.53
N GLY A 98 4.40 4.98 -0.51
CA GLY A 98 3.96 3.60 -0.31
C GLY A 98 2.47 3.52 -0.05
N ALA A 99 1.95 4.30 0.88
CA ALA A 99 0.52 4.29 1.20
C ALA A 99 -0.35 4.75 0.02
N VAL A 100 0.10 5.75 -0.77
CA VAL A 100 -0.62 6.16 -1.99
C VAL A 100 -0.63 5.03 -3.00
N HIS A 101 0.53 4.44 -3.27
CA HIS A 101 0.65 3.33 -4.23
C HIS A 101 -0.28 2.17 -3.85
N ASP A 102 -0.20 1.70 -2.61
CA ASP A 102 -0.96 0.53 -2.16
C ASP A 102 -2.46 0.81 -2.10
N PHE A 103 -2.83 1.97 -1.55
CA PHE A 103 -4.23 2.36 -1.42
C PHE A 103 -4.90 2.55 -2.79
N MET A 104 -4.24 3.27 -3.71
CA MET A 104 -4.78 3.50 -5.05
C MET A 104 -4.81 2.23 -5.88
N SER A 105 -3.78 1.38 -5.78
CA SER A 105 -3.74 0.10 -6.47
C SER A 105 -4.87 -0.83 -6.02
N LEU A 106 -5.07 -0.95 -4.70
CA LEU A 106 -6.13 -1.79 -4.14
C LEU A 106 -7.50 -1.26 -4.51
N SER A 107 -7.73 0.04 -4.33
CA SER A 107 -9.02 0.67 -4.64
C SER A 107 -9.35 0.58 -6.12
N SER A 108 -8.38 0.80 -7.00
CA SER A 108 -8.56 0.64 -8.44
C SER A 108 -8.88 -0.79 -8.81
N SER A 109 -8.18 -1.77 -8.23
CA SER A 109 -8.45 -3.19 -8.47
C SER A 109 -9.86 -3.59 -8.03
N VAL A 110 -10.30 -3.18 -6.85
CA VAL A 110 -11.67 -3.46 -6.36
C VAL A 110 -12.72 -2.86 -7.28
N ARG A 111 -12.53 -1.64 -7.78
CA ARG A 111 -13.45 -0.99 -8.74
C ARG A 111 -13.50 -1.66 -10.11
N HIS A 112 -12.43 -2.32 -10.51
CA HIS A 112 -12.31 -3.04 -11.79
C HIS A 112 -12.40 -4.56 -11.59
N GLU A 113 -13.30 -5.02 -10.75
CA GLU A 113 -13.61 -6.43 -10.56
C GLU A 113 -12.43 -7.30 -10.13
N GLY A 114 -11.48 -6.75 -9.39
CA GLY A 114 -10.27 -7.47 -8.98
C GLY A 114 -9.20 -7.58 -10.07
N LYS A 115 -9.29 -6.79 -11.13
CA LYS A 115 -8.31 -6.82 -12.23
C LYS A 115 -6.94 -6.29 -11.80
N SER A 116 -5.91 -6.74 -12.52
CA SER A 116 -4.53 -6.30 -12.31
C SER A 116 -4.34 -4.83 -12.74
N ILE A 117 -3.32 -4.17 -12.17
CA ILE A 117 -2.93 -2.81 -12.57
C ILE A 117 -2.63 -2.71 -14.07
N GLY A 118 -1.97 -3.71 -14.67
CA GLY A 118 -1.71 -3.75 -16.09
C GLY A 118 -2.98 -3.70 -16.95
N TYR A 119 -4.02 -4.41 -16.52
CA TYR A 119 -5.33 -4.35 -17.16
C TYR A 119 -5.92 -2.94 -17.07
N ILE A 120 -5.92 -2.35 -15.88
CA ILE A 120 -6.50 -1.04 -15.61
C ILE A 120 -5.78 0.05 -16.42
N ILE A 121 -4.45 0.03 -16.46
CA ILE A 121 -3.68 0.96 -17.29
C ILE A 121 -4.00 0.80 -18.77
N GLY A 122 -4.17 -0.42 -19.25
CA GLY A 122 -4.60 -0.68 -20.62
C GLY A 122 -5.94 -0.06 -20.95
N GLU A 123 -6.88 -0.05 -19.99
CA GLU A 123 -8.21 0.54 -20.16
C GLU A 123 -8.17 2.08 -20.24
N TYR A 124 -7.36 2.74 -19.41
CA TYR A 124 -7.32 4.21 -19.34
C TYR A 124 -6.28 4.86 -20.27
N VAL A 125 -5.16 4.19 -20.51
CA VAL A 125 -4.02 4.74 -21.29
C VAL A 125 -3.94 4.12 -22.68
N GLY A 126 -4.66 3.01 -22.90
CA GLY A 126 -4.64 2.24 -24.14
C GLY A 126 -3.58 1.14 -24.18
N ASP A 127 -3.58 0.36 -25.28
CA ASP A 127 -2.76 -0.84 -25.40
C ASP A 127 -1.25 -0.58 -25.22
N ARG A 128 -0.75 0.59 -25.63
CA ARG A 128 0.65 0.96 -25.41
C ARG A 128 1.02 1.06 -23.91
N GLY A 129 0.09 1.49 -23.07
CA GLY A 129 0.32 1.52 -21.63
C GLY A 129 0.40 0.12 -21.02
N LYS A 130 -0.33 -0.83 -21.59
CA LYS A 130 -0.33 -2.23 -21.17
C LYS A 130 1.00 -2.93 -21.51
N ASP A 131 1.59 -2.60 -22.65
CA ASP A 131 2.85 -3.20 -23.12
C ASP A 131 4.09 -2.66 -22.37
N MET A 132 3.93 -1.60 -21.56
CA MET A 132 5.02 -0.98 -20.78
C MET A 132 5.18 -1.56 -19.36
N LEU A 133 4.31 -2.44 -18.92
CA LEU A 133 4.30 -3.10 -17.62
C LEU A 133 4.60 -4.57 -17.72
#